data_a25b09d59afa23ae4129e783163ffee0
#
_entry.id   a25b09d59afa23ae4129e783163ffee0
#
_cell.length_a   1.000
_cell.length_b   1.000
_cell.length_c   1.000
_cell.angle_alpha   90.00
_cell.angle_beta   90.00
_cell.angle_gamma   90.00
#
_symmetry.space_group_name_H-M   'P 1'
#
loop_
_entity.id
_entity.type
_entity.pdbx_description
1 polymer ?
#
loop_
_entity_poly.entity_id
_entity_poly.type
_entity_poly.pdbx_seq_one_letter_code
_entity_poly.pdbx_strand_id
1 'polypeptide(L)'
;MRPRTIRSILWTLAVRTGFALGLPGCAELAYYRQAAVGQWTLFQASQPVAAVLADPTLSVELRQRLETARDLRAFASTDLALPDNGSYRSYADLGRPWVVKNVFAAPELSLEPRRWCFPVAGCLSYRGYFEAGAAQGLAEELRAGGDDVYVADISAYSTLGWFDDPLLNTFIGWPVGRLAELMFHELAHQRLYVADDTAFNEAFATAMGRLGAERWLERHGTPREREEYATDIRRREQFLRLTADARERLAAVYASSGDEAAKRTDKQRILTQLREQYRELKQGWGGYTGYDRWFEQDLNNAKLAGVSTYYRQVPAFLTLFEREGRDFAAFYRVAEAIGQLPPPEREARLRMLSAPFRLAGKPVPLVSSD
;
A
#
# COMPACT_ATOMS: atom_id res chain seq x y z
N MET A 1 19.52 -22.84 72.86
CA MET A 1 18.42 -22.54 71.89
C MET A 1 19.03 -22.20 70.55
N ARG A 2 18.83 -23.04 69.56
CA ARG A 2 19.42 -22.88 68.17
C ARG A 2 18.44 -22.08 67.30
N PRO A 3 18.91 -21.14 66.48
CA PRO A 3 18.02 -20.47 65.49
C PRO A 3 17.82 -21.39 64.30
N ARG A 4 16.57 -21.77 64.03
CA ARG A 4 16.14 -22.51 62.84
C ARG A 4 15.55 -21.57 61.81
N THR A 5 16.18 -21.59 60.58
CA THR A 5 15.54 -21.59 59.30
C THR A 5 14.78 -20.33 58.82
N ILE A 6 15.53 -19.38 58.23
CA ILE A 6 15.03 -18.40 57.24
C ILE A 6 15.34 -18.85 55.79
N ARG A 7 15.97 -20.01 55.57
CA ARG A 7 16.39 -20.49 54.24
C ARG A 7 15.35 -21.25 53.42
N SER A 8 14.22 -21.63 53.98
CA SER A 8 13.20 -22.44 53.31
C SER A 8 11.99 -21.67 52.74
N ILE A 9 11.87 -20.37 53.06
CA ILE A 9 10.75 -19.54 52.56
C ILE A 9 11.14 -18.79 51.26
N LEU A 10 12.41 -18.58 51.00
CA LEU A 10 12.88 -17.93 49.77
C LEU A 10 12.90 -18.84 48.52
N TRP A 11 12.83 -20.17 48.69
CA TRP A 11 12.82 -21.12 47.56
C TRP A 11 11.43 -21.43 47.04
N THR A 12 10.37 -21.20 47.82
CA THR A 12 8.99 -21.43 47.41
C THR A 12 8.30 -20.21 46.78
N LEU A 13 8.87 -19.02 46.90
CA LEU A 13 8.39 -17.81 46.21
C LEU A 13 9.06 -17.57 44.87
N ALA A 14 10.22 -18.16 44.59
CA ALA A 14 10.92 -18.05 43.31
C ALA A 14 10.37 -18.97 42.18
N VAL A 15 9.46 -19.90 42.51
CA VAL A 15 8.91 -20.87 41.52
C VAL A 15 7.48 -20.51 41.09
N ARG A 16 6.86 -19.46 41.64
CA ARG A 16 5.49 -19.03 41.26
C ARG A 16 5.35 -17.68 40.60
N THR A 17 6.42 -16.93 40.42
CA THR A 17 6.50 -15.93 39.37
C THR A 17 7.07 -16.61 38.13
N GLY A 18 6.34 -17.58 37.59
CA GLY A 18 6.47 -18.02 36.22
C GLY A 18 6.23 -16.80 35.36
N PHE A 19 7.31 -16.24 34.87
CA PHE A 19 7.36 -15.31 33.78
C PHE A 19 6.65 -16.00 32.62
N ALA A 20 5.34 -15.76 32.46
CA ALA A 20 4.62 -15.93 31.22
C ALA A 20 5.08 -14.79 30.29
N LEU A 21 6.37 -14.75 29.99
CA LEU A 21 6.82 -14.32 28.68
C LEU A 21 6.17 -15.31 27.72
N GLY A 22 5.04 -14.92 27.13
CA GLY A 22 4.44 -15.66 26.04
C GLY A 22 5.52 -15.85 25.00
N LEU A 23 6.16 -17.01 25.01
CA LEU A 23 7.00 -17.43 23.89
C LEU A 23 6.09 -17.30 22.68
N PRO A 24 6.47 -16.56 21.65
CA PRO A 24 5.71 -16.55 20.42
C PRO A 24 5.44 -18.00 20.04
N GLY A 25 4.17 -18.35 19.79
CA GLY A 25 3.81 -19.71 19.42
C GLY A 25 4.66 -20.14 18.22
N CYS A 26 4.84 -21.45 18.00
CA CYS A 26 5.68 -21.96 16.91
C CYS A 26 5.32 -21.31 15.54
N ALA A 27 4.06 -20.92 15.35
CA ALA A 27 3.57 -20.21 14.17
C ALA A 27 4.17 -18.79 14.03
N GLU A 28 4.30 -18.04 15.12
CA GLU A 28 4.92 -16.72 15.11
C GLU A 28 6.43 -16.81 14.83
N LEU A 29 7.11 -17.78 15.43
CA LEU A 29 8.52 -18.00 15.16
C LEU A 29 8.76 -18.39 13.68
N ALA A 30 7.92 -19.27 13.12
CA ALA A 30 7.97 -19.65 11.72
C ALA A 30 7.74 -18.46 10.81
N TYR A 31 6.80 -17.57 11.17
CA TYR A 31 6.52 -16.33 10.45
C TYR A 31 7.76 -15.40 10.39
N TYR A 32 8.38 -15.10 11.54
CA TYR A 32 9.56 -14.23 11.56
C TYR A 32 10.76 -14.88 10.86
N ARG A 33 10.92 -16.21 10.94
CA ARG A 33 11.95 -16.93 10.19
C ARG A 33 11.78 -16.76 8.68
N GLN A 34 10.59 -16.99 8.12
CA GLN A 34 10.36 -16.83 6.68
C GLN A 34 10.54 -15.38 6.22
N ALA A 35 10.15 -14.40 7.06
CA ALA A 35 10.37 -12.99 6.77
C ALA A 35 11.86 -12.64 6.72
N ALA A 36 12.64 -13.09 7.68
CA ALA A 36 14.09 -12.88 7.72
C ALA A 36 14.81 -13.58 6.55
N VAL A 37 14.45 -14.84 6.25
CA VAL A 37 15.03 -15.58 5.12
C VAL A 37 14.65 -14.92 3.79
N GLY A 38 13.39 -14.51 3.62
CA GLY A 38 12.94 -13.84 2.41
C GLY A 38 13.67 -12.52 2.17
N GLN A 39 13.82 -11.70 3.21
CA GLN A 39 14.60 -10.45 3.14
C GLN A 39 16.08 -10.72 2.83
N TRP A 40 16.68 -11.72 3.46
CA TRP A 40 18.07 -12.10 3.18
C TRP A 40 18.26 -12.55 1.73
N THR A 41 17.35 -13.37 1.20
CA THR A 41 17.37 -13.81 -0.21
C THR A 41 17.28 -12.62 -1.17
N LEU A 42 16.45 -11.63 -0.86
CA LEU A 42 16.34 -10.40 -1.62
C LEU A 42 17.68 -9.64 -1.65
N PHE A 43 18.36 -9.51 -0.52
CA PHE A 43 19.68 -8.86 -0.46
C PHE A 43 20.75 -9.61 -1.24
N GLN A 44 20.78 -10.94 -1.14
CA GLN A 44 21.73 -11.75 -1.90
C GLN A 44 21.53 -11.66 -3.42
N ALA A 45 20.27 -11.50 -3.87
CA ALA A 45 19.95 -11.32 -5.28
C ALA A 45 20.25 -9.91 -5.80
N SER A 46 20.44 -8.93 -4.89
CA SER A 46 20.63 -7.52 -5.25
C SER A 46 22.03 -7.23 -5.73
N GLN A 47 22.16 -6.57 -6.89
CA GLN A 47 23.42 -6.10 -7.46
C GLN A 47 23.34 -4.58 -7.72
N PRO A 48 24.44 -3.83 -7.56
CA PRO A 48 24.44 -2.41 -7.94
C PRO A 48 23.99 -2.22 -9.39
N VAL A 49 23.08 -1.28 -9.64
CA VAL A 49 22.60 -0.97 -11.00
C VAL A 49 23.74 -0.70 -11.96
N ALA A 50 24.79 -0.02 -11.53
CA ALA A 50 25.97 0.25 -12.34
C ALA A 50 26.68 -1.04 -12.78
N ALA A 51 26.76 -2.06 -11.93
CA ALA A 51 27.35 -3.36 -12.25
C ALA A 51 26.48 -4.13 -13.26
N VAL A 52 25.15 -4.14 -13.07
CA VAL A 52 24.22 -4.77 -14.02
C VAL A 52 24.29 -4.08 -15.38
N LEU A 53 24.36 -2.75 -15.44
CA LEU A 53 24.51 -1.99 -16.68
C LEU A 53 25.85 -2.21 -17.40
N ALA A 54 26.90 -2.63 -16.68
CA ALA A 54 28.20 -2.96 -17.27
C ALA A 54 28.23 -4.34 -17.96
N ASP A 55 27.24 -5.19 -17.72
CA ASP A 55 27.14 -6.50 -18.35
C ASP A 55 26.82 -6.37 -19.85
N PRO A 56 27.73 -6.82 -20.77
CA PRO A 56 27.49 -6.72 -22.20
C PRO A 56 26.37 -7.65 -22.70
N THR A 57 25.98 -8.66 -21.91
CA THR A 57 24.93 -9.63 -22.25
C THR A 57 23.54 -9.16 -21.83
N LEU A 58 23.45 -8.04 -21.09
CA LEU A 58 22.19 -7.48 -20.64
C LEU A 58 21.28 -7.14 -21.84
N SER A 59 20.01 -7.57 -21.78
CA SER A 59 19.05 -7.24 -22.82
C SER A 59 18.88 -5.72 -22.98
N VAL A 60 18.69 -5.27 -24.23
CA VAL A 60 18.50 -3.84 -24.53
C VAL A 60 17.33 -3.26 -23.75
N GLU A 61 16.24 -4.02 -23.62
CA GLU A 61 15.04 -3.59 -22.89
C GLU A 61 15.35 -3.35 -21.40
N LEU A 62 15.95 -4.33 -20.72
CA LEU A 62 16.28 -4.18 -19.29
C LEU A 62 17.29 -3.05 -19.05
N ARG A 63 18.27 -2.88 -19.97
CA ARG A 63 19.21 -1.77 -19.93
C ARG A 63 18.50 -0.42 -19.94
N GLN A 64 17.59 -0.20 -20.88
CA GLN A 64 16.82 1.04 -20.99
C GLN A 64 15.96 1.28 -19.75
N ARG A 65 15.34 0.23 -19.19
CA ARG A 65 14.54 0.32 -17.97
C ARG A 65 15.38 0.72 -16.74
N LEU A 66 16.56 0.13 -16.57
CA LEU A 66 17.47 0.47 -15.48
C LEU A 66 18.06 1.88 -15.62
N GLU A 67 18.38 2.32 -16.83
CA GLU A 67 18.79 3.70 -17.10
C GLU A 67 17.69 4.68 -16.74
N THR A 68 16.45 4.43 -17.17
CA THR A 68 15.28 5.24 -16.79
C THR A 68 15.09 5.28 -15.28
N ALA A 69 15.18 4.13 -14.59
CA ALA A 69 15.03 4.07 -13.15
C ALA A 69 16.15 4.83 -12.40
N ARG A 70 17.38 4.78 -12.91
CA ARG A 70 18.50 5.59 -12.41
C ARG A 70 18.23 7.09 -12.53
N ASP A 71 17.69 7.53 -13.66
CA ASP A 71 17.37 8.93 -13.90
C ASP A 71 16.18 9.38 -13.03
N LEU A 72 15.15 8.53 -12.86
CA LEU A 72 14.06 8.73 -11.88
C LEU A 72 14.60 8.88 -10.46
N ARG A 73 15.56 8.02 -10.07
CA ARG A 73 16.16 8.07 -8.74
C ARG A 73 16.94 9.38 -8.50
N ALA A 74 17.68 9.87 -9.49
CA ALA A 74 18.36 11.16 -9.41
C ALA A 74 17.35 12.30 -9.29
N PHE A 75 16.31 12.31 -10.13
CA PHE A 75 15.23 13.30 -10.12
C PHE A 75 14.49 13.36 -8.77
N ALA A 76 14.28 12.21 -8.12
CA ALA A 76 13.67 12.15 -6.80
C ALA A 76 14.40 13.04 -5.78
N SER A 77 15.72 13.06 -5.81
CA SER A 77 16.53 13.85 -4.87
C SER A 77 16.70 15.32 -5.31
N THR A 78 16.94 15.56 -6.60
CA THR A 78 17.25 16.92 -7.11
C THR A 78 16.02 17.79 -7.27
N ASP A 79 14.89 17.22 -7.73
CA ASP A 79 13.71 17.97 -8.13
C ASP A 79 12.53 17.82 -7.17
N LEU A 80 12.44 16.69 -6.47
CA LEU A 80 11.36 16.41 -5.55
C LEU A 80 11.76 16.52 -4.07
N ALA A 81 13.04 16.81 -3.78
CA ALA A 81 13.59 16.88 -2.41
C ALA A 81 13.28 15.62 -1.56
N LEU A 82 13.19 14.45 -2.20
CA LEU A 82 13.09 13.16 -1.54
C LEU A 82 14.49 12.72 -1.05
N PRO A 83 14.58 11.80 -0.05
CA PRO A 83 15.85 11.41 0.54
C PRO A 83 16.86 10.87 -0.49
N ASP A 84 18.11 11.29 -0.38
CA ASP A 84 19.23 10.76 -1.17
C ASP A 84 19.98 9.69 -0.38
N ASN A 85 19.56 8.43 -0.59
CA ASN A 85 20.15 7.25 0.06
C ASN A 85 20.37 6.11 -0.95
N GLY A 86 20.66 4.89 -0.48
CA GLY A 86 20.94 3.73 -1.31
C GLY A 86 19.72 3.07 -1.97
N SER A 87 18.48 3.41 -1.57
CA SER A 87 17.28 2.83 -2.16
C SER A 87 17.19 3.08 -3.66
N TYR A 88 16.83 2.02 -4.42
CA TYR A 88 16.72 1.99 -5.88
C TYR A 88 18.03 2.19 -6.64
N ARG A 89 19.18 1.98 -5.97
CA ARG A 89 20.50 1.97 -6.60
C ARG A 89 21.03 0.56 -6.88
N SER A 90 20.29 -0.46 -6.47
CA SER A 90 20.53 -1.87 -6.80
C SER A 90 19.34 -2.47 -7.52
N TYR A 91 19.55 -3.61 -8.19
CA TYR A 91 18.53 -4.38 -8.89
C TYR A 91 18.57 -5.84 -8.48
N ALA A 92 17.42 -6.47 -8.28
CA ALA A 92 17.30 -7.89 -8.02
C ALA A 92 16.25 -8.53 -8.93
N ASP A 93 16.62 -9.64 -9.58
CA ASP A 93 15.68 -10.52 -10.25
C ASP A 93 15.31 -11.68 -9.32
N LEU A 94 14.03 -11.78 -8.98
CA LEU A 94 13.49 -12.80 -8.06
C LEU A 94 13.04 -14.07 -8.80
N GLY A 95 13.08 -14.10 -10.14
CA GLY A 95 12.58 -15.20 -10.95
C GLY A 95 11.09 -15.49 -10.78
N ARG A 96 10.33 -14.54 -10.22
CA ARG A 96 8.87 -14.66 -9.96
C ARG A 96 8.19 -13.29 -10.08
N PRO A 97 6.85 -13.24 -10.36
CA PRO A 97 6.15 -11.98 -10.64
C PRO A 97 5.64 -11.24 -9.38
N TRP A 98 6.08 -11.62 -8.19
CA TRP A 98 5.71 -10.99 -6.90
C TRP A 98 6.90 -11.03 -5.94
N VAL A 99 6.97 -10.07 -5.03
CA VAL A 99 7.97 -10.04 -3.95
C VAL A 99 7.44 -10.66 -2.67
N VAL A 100 6.24 -10.28 -2.26
CA VAL A 100 5.52 -10.86 -1.11
C VAL A 100 4.06 -11.12 -1.48
N LYS A 101 3.42 -12.01 -0.71
CA LYS A 101 1.97 -12.23 -0.76
C LYS A 101 1.35 -11.67 0.51
N ASN A 102 0.43 -10.70 0.37
CA ASN A 102 -0.30 -10.17 1.50
C ASN A 102 -1.63 -10.89 1.68
N VAL A 103 -1.85 -11.42 2.87
CA VAL A 103 -3.12 -12.04 3.29
C VAL A 103 -3.95 -10.96 3.99
N PHE A 104 -5.11 -10.65 3.41
CA PHE A 104 -6.13 -9.79 4.00
C PHE A 104 -7.27 -10.66 4.48
N ALA A 105 -7.88 -10.32 5.61
CA ALA A 105 -9.06 -11.01 6.12
C ALA A 105 -10.02 -10.02 6.77
N ALA A 106 -11.32 -10.33 6.72
CA ALA A 106 -12.37 -9.60 7.42
C ALA A 106 -13.51 -10.57 7.77
N PRO A 107 -14.26 -10.35 8.86
CA PRO A 107 -15.44 -11.15 9.12
C PRO A 107 -16.46 -11.08 7.97
N GLU A 108 -17.20 -12.16 7.74
CA GLU A 108 -18.13 -12.30 6.60
C GLU A 108 -19.12 -11.14 6.47
N LEU A 109 -19.59 -10.59 7.59
CA LEU A 109 -20.56 -9.49 7.63
C LEU A 109 -19.98 -8.21 8.26
N SER A 110 -18.68 -7.94 8.03
CA SER A 110 -18.02 -6.72 8.50
C SER A 110 -17.01 -6.22 7.45
N LEU A 111 -16.87 -4.91 7.34
CA LEU A 111 -15.86 -4.25 6.50
C LEU A 111 -14.59 -3.91 7.30
N GLU A 112 -14.57 -4.20 8.59
CA GLU A 112 -13.41 -3.99 9.44
C GLU A 112 -12.41 -5.12 9.22
N PRO A 113 -11.21 -4.83 8.69
CA PRO A 113 -10.22 -5.86 8.44
C PRO A 113 -9.65 -6.41 9.75
N ARG A 114 -9.26 -7.66 9.75
CA ARG A 114 -8.41 -8.20 10.79
C ARG A 114 -7.07 -7.48 10.82
N ARG A 115 -6.53 -7.31 12.02
CA ARG A 115 -5.25 -6.61 12.23
C ARG A 115 -4.22 -7.55 12.83
N TRP A 116 -3.00 -7.42 12.34
CA TRP A 116 -1.81 -8.10 12.88
C TRP A 116 -0.83 -7.05 13.37
N CYS A 117 -0.39 -7.20 14.61
CA CYS A 117 0.48 -6.21 15.24
C CYS A 117 1.92 -6.75 15.32
N PHE A 118 2.86 -5.95 14.87
CA PHE A 118 4.28 -6.27 14.79
C PHE A 118 5.09 -5.29 15.64
N PRO A 119 6.22 -5.73 16.25
CA PRO A 119 6.99 -4.87 17.15
C PRO A 119 7.51 -3.57 16.53
N VAL A 120 7.80 -3.57 15.21
CA VAL A 120 8.38 -2.42 14.49
C VAL A 120 7.35 -1.74 13.59
N ALA A 121 6.60 -2.51 12.81
CA ALA A 121 5.65 -1.97 11.83
C ALA A 121 4.32 -1.50 12.45
N GLY A 122 4.08 -1.75 13.74
CA GLY A 122 2.77 -1.50 14.35
C GLY A 122 1.71 -2.49 13.88
N CYS A 123 0.42 -2.07 13.91
CA CYS A 123 -0.70 -2.93 13.55
C CYS A 123 -1.15 -2.68 12.12
N LEU A 124 -1.00 -3.69 11.26
CA LEU A 124 -1.36 -3.67 9.84
C LEU A 124 -2.67 -4.45 9.59
N SER A 125 -3.39 -4.10 8.54
CA SER A 125 -4.60 -4.79 8.07
C SER A 125 -4.31 -5.98 7.15
N TYR A 126 -3.06 -6.40 7.07
CA TYR A 126 -2.61 -7.57 6.30
C TYR A 126 -1.41 -8.24 6.96
N ARG A 127 -1.14 -9.47 6.55
CA ARG A 127 0.07 -10.21 6.93
C ARG A 127 0.83 -10.66 5.69
N GLY A 128 2.09 -10.22 5.56
CA GLY A 128 2.93 -10.44 4.39
C GLY A 128 3.78 -11.70 4.49
N TYR A 129 3.92 -12.43 3.38
CA TYR A 129 4.71 -13.66 3.28
C TYR A 129 5.60 -13.67 2.05
N PHE A 130 6.87 -14.00 2.22
CA PHE A 130 7.78 -14.30 1.11
C PHE A 130 7.54 -15.70 0.51
N GLU A 131 6.88 -16.60 1.25
CA GLU A 131 6.57 -17.96 0.82
C GLU A 131 5.08 -18.10 0.51
N ALA A 132 4.75 -18.50 -0.74
CA ALA A 132 3.37 -18.63 -1.19
C ALA A 132 2.57 -19.68 -0.39
N GLY A 133 3.20 -20.82 -0.04
CA GLY A 133 2.57 -21.88 0.73
C GLY A 133 2.17 -21.41 2.14
N ALA A 134 3.00 -20.61 2.80
CA ALA A 134 2.69 -20.07 4.12
C ALA A 134 1.52 -19.06 4.07
N ALA A 135 1.48 -18.20 3.03
CA ALA A 135 0.34 -17.30 2.81
C ALA A 135 -0.96 -18.07 2.58
N GLN A 136 -0.89 -19.13 1.76
CA GLN A 136 -2.05 -19.95 1.46
C GLN A 136 -2.55 -20.71 2.69
N GLY A 137 -1.65 -21.26 3.52
CA GLY A 137 -2.01 -21.94 4.77
C GLY A 137 -2.77 -21.03 5.73
N LEU A 138 -2.29 -19.80 5.96
CA LEU A 138 -3.02 -18.82 6.76
C LEU A 138 -4.38 -18.48 6.13
N ALA A 139 -4.43 -18.32 4.81
CA ALA A 139 -5.68 -18.00 4.12
C ALA A 139 -6.74 -19.11 4.29
N GLU A 140 -6.34 -20.38 4.25
CA GLU A 140 -7.22 -21.54 4.47
C GLU A 140 -7.72 -21.62 5.91
N GLU A 141 -6.84 -21.38 6.88
CA GLU A 141 -7.20 -21.32 8.30
C GLU A 141 -8.27 -20.24 8.57
N LEU A 142 -8.06 -19.02 8.05
CA LEU A 142 -8.99 -17.90 8.22
C LEU A 142 -10.35 -18.16 7.55
N ARG A 143 -10.35 -18.76 6.34
CA ARG A 143 -11.59 -19.17 5.66
C ARG A 143 -12.35 -20.25 6.43
N ALA A 144 -11.65 -21.23 6.98
CA ALA A 144 -12.25 -22.25 7.84
C ALA A 144 -12.85 -21.64 9.12
N GLY A 145 -12.30 -20.52 9.59
CA GLY A 145 -12.84 -19.70 10.70
C GLY A 145 -14.03 -18.81 10.31
N GLY A 146 -14.48 -18.82 9.04
CA GLY A 146 -15.63 -18.03 8.56
C GLY A 146 -15.28 -16.60 8.10
N ASP A 147 -14.01 -16.28 7.91
CA ASP A 147 -13.60 -14.98 7.38
C ASP A 147 -13.66 -14.95 5.84
N ASP A 148 -14.00 -13.79 5.31
CA ASP A 148 -13.64 -13.41 3.94
C ASP A 148 -12.13 -13.22 3.86
N VAL A 149 -11.48 -13.83 2.88
CA VAL A 149 -10.01 -13.77 2.75
C VAL A 149 -9.59 -13.44 1.32
N TYR A 150 -8.59 -12.58 1.20
CA TYR A 150 -7.95 -12.24 -0.06
C TYR A 150 -6.43 -12.35 0.06
N VAL A 151 -5.80 -13.04 -0.89
CA VAL A 151 -4.33 -13.13 -1.01
C VAL A 151 -3.90 -12.33 -2.23
N ALA A 152 -3.19 -11.23 -1.98
CA ALA A 152 -2.69 -10.33 -3.02
C ALA A 152 -1.23 -10.63 -3.35
N ASP A 153 -0.91 -10.63 -4.65
CA ASP A 153 0.46 -10.58 -5.14
C ASP A 153 0.97 -9.14 -5.08
N ILE A 154 2.02 -8.90 -4.33
CA ILE A 154 2.61 -7.58 -4.14
C ILE A 154 3.89 -7.49 -4.97
N SER A 155 3.95 -6.53 -5.87
CA SER A 155 5.08 -6.35 -6.79
C SER A 155 6.22 -5.54 -6.18
N ALA A 156 5.93 -4.67 -5.20
CA ALA A 156 6.92 -3.89 -4.48
C ALA A 156 6.56 -3.82 -3.01
N TYR A 157 7.56 -3.73 -2.15
CA TYR A 157 7.37 -3.42 -0.75
C TYR A 157 8.55 -2.58 -0.27
N SER A 158 8.30 -1.72 0.71
CA SER A 158 9.33 -0.86 1.27
C SER A 158 9.70 -1.31 2.68
N THR A 159 10.97 -1.17 3.01
CA THR A 159 11.48 -1.31 4.38
C THR A 159 11.43 0.00 5.17
N LEU A 160 10.74 1.01 4.67
CA LEU A 160 10.61 2.36 5.28
C LEU A 160 11.99 3.01 5.55
N GLY A 161 13.00 2.68 4.73
CA GLY A 161 14.36 3.19 4.89
C GLY A 161 15.23 2.47 5.93
N TRP A 162 14.75 1.37 6.53
CA TRP A 162 15.59 0.52 7.37
C TRP A 162 16.69 -0.17 6.57
N PHE A 163 16.42 -0.41 5.28
CA PHE A 163 17.38 -0.95 4.32
C PHE A 163 17.28 -0.20 3.00
N ASP A 164 18.27 -0.34 2.15
CA ASP A 164 18.29 0.17 0.79
C ASP A 164 17.47 -0.77 -0.12
N ASP A 165 16.20 -0.41 -0.38
CA ASP A 165 15.28 -1.22 -1.17
C ASP A 165 15.73 -1.28 -2.65
N PRO A 166 15.83 -2.47 -3.28
CA PRO A 166 16.25 -2.61 -4.67
C PRO A 166 15.14 -2.33 -5.67
N LEU A 167 15.50 -2.03 -6.91
CA LEU A 167 14.64 -2.23 -8.07
C LEU A 167 14.41 -3.73 -8.27
N LEU A 168 13.18 -4.13 -8.66
CA LEU A 168 12.82 -5.53 -8.82
C LEU A 168 12.29 -5.83 -10.23
N ASN A 169 12.54 -7.07 -10.71
CA ASN A 169 11.95 -7.57 -11.94
C ASN A 169 10.41 -7.52 -11.94
N THR A 170 9.79 -7.48 -10.78
CA THR A 170 8.34 -7.45 -10.59
C THR A 170 7.68 -6.13 -11.00
N PHE A 171 8.43 -5.03 -11.08
CA PHE A 171 7.90 -3.72 -11.43
C PHE A 171 8.76 -2.90 -12.41
N ILE A 172 10.04 -3.28 -12.64
CA ILE A 172 10.93 -2.51 -13.54
C ILE A 172 10.38 -2.38 -14.96
N GLY A 173 9.60 -3.35 -15.41
CA GLY A 173 8.95 -3.37 -16.73
C GLY A 173 7.67 -2.53 -16.84
N TRP A 174 7.24 -1.85 -15.79
CA TRP A 174 6.02 -1.04 -15.83
C TRP A 174 6.17 0.20 -16.74
N PRO A 175 5.06 0.77 -17.24
CA PRO A 175 5.09 2.06 -17.91
C PRO A 175 5.79 3.12 -17.07
N VAL A 176 6.55 4.00 -17.68
CA VAL A 176 7.46 4.94 -16.98
C VAL A 176 6.73 5.78 -15.91
N GLY A 177 5.52 6.26 -16.19
CA GLY A 177 4.74 7.01 -15.22
C GLY A 177 4.37 6.21 -13.97
N ARG A 178 4.06 4.92 -14.15
CA ARG A 178 3.77 4.00 -13.04
C ARG A 178 5.03 3.63 -12.25
N LEU A 179 6.14 3.43 -12.94
CA LEU A 179 7.44 3.20 -12.29
C LEU A 179 7.87 4.41 -11.46
N ALA A 180 7.76 5.62 -12.02
CA ALA A 180 8.03 6.87 -11.33
C ALA A 180 7.14 7.04 -10.09
N GLU A 181 5.83 6.85 -10.24
CA GLU A 181 4.86 6.93 -9.15
C GLU A 181 5.21 5.98 -8.01
N LEU A 182 5.55 4.71 -8.32
CA LEU A 182 5.96 3.73 -7.31
C LEU A 182 7.22 4.17 -6.58
N MET A 183 8.29 4.49 -7.31
CA MET A 183 9.57 4.86 -6.70
C MET A 183 9.45 6.10 -5.80
N PHE A 184 8.70 7.11 -6.24
CA PHE A 184 8.51 8.33 -5.45
C PHE A 184 7.57 8.11 -4.27
N HIS A 185 6.58 7.24 -4.37
CA HIS A 185 5.72 6.81 -3.27
C HIS A 185 6.55 6.17 -2.14
N GLU A 186 7.38 5.18 -2.47
CA GLU A 186 8.18 4.48 -1.46
C GLU A 186 9.26 5.38 -0.83
N LEU A 187 9.87 6.27 -1.63
CA LEU A 187 10.80 7.28 -1.10
C LEU A 187 10.08 8.32 -0.21
N ALA A 188 8.81 8.61 -0.47
CA ALA A 188 8.02 9.53 0.35
C ALA A 188 7.77 8.98 1.76
N HIS A 189 7.61 7.67 1.93
CA HIS A 189 7.55 7.03 3.25
C HIS A 189 8.81 7.26 4.08
N GLN A 190 9.96 7.41 3.43
CA GLN A 190 11.23 7.71 4.11
C GLN A 190 11.38 9.21 4.42
N ARG A 191 10.56 10.07 3.78
CA ARG A 191 10.57 11.53 4.00
C ARG A 191 9.66 11.95 5.15
N LEU A 192 8.48 11.33 5.27
CA LEU A 192 7.49 11.59 6.31
C LEU A 192 6.75 10.31 6.67
N TYR A 193 6.83 9.93 7.93
CA TYR A 193 6.12 8.78 8.48
C TYR A 193 5.55 9.14 9.86
N VAL A 194 4.25 8.93 10.03
CA VAL A 194 3.53 9.13 11.29
C VAL A 194 3.20 7.77 11.88
N ALA A 195 3.75 7.46 13.06
CA ALA A 195 3.52 6.19 13.74
C ALA A 195 2.01 5.96 13.97
N ASP A 196 1.56 4.71 13.75
CA ASP A 196 0.19 4.25 13.96
C ASP A 196 -0.89 4.94 13.10
N ASP A 197 -0.51 5.72 12.07
CA ASP A 197 -1.45 6.32 11.12
C ASP A 197 -1.17 5.90 9.66
N THR A 198 -1.48 4.64 9.36
CA THR A 198 -1.33 4.09 8.01
C THR A 198 -2.10 4.89 6.96
N ALA A 199 -3.31 5.39 7.29
CA ALA A 199 -4.13 6.14 6.35
C ALA A 199 -3.46 7.46 5.93
N PHE A 200 -2.86 8.18 6.86
CA PHE A 200 -2.09 9.39 6.60
C PHE A 200 -0.85 9.06 5.74
N ASN A 201 -0.06 8.08 6.16
CA ASN A 201 1.21 7.72 5.51
C ASN A 201 1.00 7.31 4.05
N GLU A 202 0.04 6.45 3.79
CA GLU A 202 -0.28 5.99 2.45
C GLU A 202 -0.86 7.10 1.56
N ALA A 203 -1.73 7.95 2.13
CA ALA A 203 -2.29 9.06 1.36
C ALA A 203 -1.23 10.10 1.00
N PHE A 204 -0.31 10.41 1.92
CA PHE A 204 0.83 11.28 1.66
C PHE A 204 1.74 10.69 0.58
N ALA A 205 2.16 9.42 0.74
CA ALA A 205 3.04 8.76 -0.20
C ALA A 205 2.38 8.61 -1.59
N THR A 206 1.08 8.27 -1.65
CA THR A 206 0.34 8.19 -2.92
C THR A 206 0.25 9.54 -3.62
N ALA A 207 -0.02 10.63 -2.87
CA ALA A 207 -0.03 11.97 -3.44
C ALA A 207 1.36 12.36 -3.98
N MET A 208 2.42 12.09 -3.21
CA MET A 208 3.80 12.34 -3.62
C MET A 208 4.21 11.54 -4.86
N GLY A 209 3.88 10.25 -4.89
CA GLY A 209 4.13 9.41 -6.05
C GLY A 209 3.49 9.98 -7.32
N ARG A 210 2.21 10.37 -7.22
CA ARG A 210 1.45 10.99 -8.32
C ARG A 210 2.06 12.32 -8.76
N LEU A 211 2.24 13.26 -7.84
CA LEU A 211 2.78 14.60 -8.11
C LEU A 211 4.20 14.53 -8.71
N GLY A 212 5.02 13.64 -8.19
CA GLY A 212 6.36 13.40 -8.70
C GLY A 212 6.37 12.82 -10.11
N ALA A 213 5.52 11.82 -10.37
CA ALA A 213 5.37 11.21 -11.70
C ALA A 213 4.85 12.23 -12.73
N GLU A 214 3.84 13.03 -12.38
CA GLU A 214 3.35 14.12 -13.22
C GLU A 214 4.48 15.13 -13.55
N ARG A 215 5.26 15.56 -12.52
CA ARG A 215 6.39 16.48 -12.70
C ARG A 215 7.51 15.88 -13.58
N TRP A 216 7.83 14.60 -13.40
CA TRP A 216 8.78 13.89 -14.25
C TRP A 216 8.31 13.87 -15.71
N LEU A 217 7.07 13.44 -15.93
CA LEU A 217 6.48 13.34 -17.27
C LEU A 217 6.33 14.72 -17.94
N GLU A 218 6.04 15.78 -17.20
CA GLU A 218 6.04 17.16 -17.73
C GLU A 218 7.40 17.54 -18.33
N ARG A 219 8.51 17.13 -17.68
CA ARG A 219 9.87 17.54 -18.08
C ARG A 219 10.54 16.59 -19.07
N HIS A 220 10.31 15.29 -18.92
CA HIS A 220 11.06 14.24 -19.60
C HIS A 220 10.19 13.31 -20.44
N GLY A 221 8.88 13.25 -20.17
CA GLY A 221 7.96 12.34 -20.83
C GLY A 221 7.59 12.79 -22.24
N THR A 222 7.36 11.82 -23.12
CA THR A 222 6.75 12.04 -24.43
C THR A 222 5.26 12.40 -24.28
N PRO A 223 4.63 13.02 -25.28
CA PRO A 223 3.18 13.24 -25.29
C PRO A 223 2.38 11.97 -25.06
N ARG A 224 2.82 10.85 -25.62
CA ARG A 224 2.19 9.54 -25.48
C ARG A 224 2.26 9.04 -24.03
N GLU A 225 3.40 9.09 -23.40
CA GLU A 225 3.57 8.64 -22.00
C GLU A 225 2.73 9.47 -21.02
N ARG A 226 2.63 10.78 -21.27
CA ARG A 226 1.74 11.66 -20.48
C ARG A 226 0.28 11.27 -20.62
N GLU A 227 -0.20 11.01 -21.83
CA GLU A 227 -1.59 10.61 -22.07
C GLU A 227 -1.89 9.20 -21.51
N GLU A 228 -0.96 8.27 -21.67
CA GLU A 228 -1.06 6.92 -21.09
C GLU A 228 -1.18 7.00 -19.57
N TYR A 229 -0.34 7.79 -18.90
CA TYR A 229 -0.39 7.97 -17.45
C TYR A 229 -1.68 8.68 -16.99
N ALA A 230 -2.09 9.75 -17.66
CA ALA A 230 -3.33 10.45 -17.35
C ALA A 230 -4.55 9.53 -17.51
N THR A 231 -4.55 8.68 -18.53
CA THR A 231 -5.61 7.68 -18.76
C THR A 231 -5.62 6.64 -17.66
N ASP A 232 -4.45 6.17 -17.21
CA ASP A 232 -4.32 5.22 -16.11
C ASP A 232 -4.84 5.81 -14.78
N ILE A 233 -4.52 7.07 -14.50
CA ILE A 233 -5.08 7.79 -13.33
C ILE A 233 -6.60 7.87 -13.41
N ARG A 234 -7.19 8.25 -14.56
CA ARG A 234 -8.65 8.32 -14.74
C ARG A 234 -9.32 6.97 -14.50
N ARG A 235 -8.77 5.88 -15.05
CA ARG A 235 -9.28 4.51 -14.85
C ARG A 235 -9.21 4.09 -13.38
N ARG A 236 -8.10 4.37 -12.71
CA ARG A 236 -7.91 4.08 -11.30
C ARG A 236 -8.91 4.84 -10.42
N GLU A 237 -9.12 6.13 -10.67
CA GLU A 237 -10.12 6.92 -9.94
C GLU A 237 -11.55 6.39 -10.13
N GLN A 238 -11.88 5.94 -11.34
CA GLN A 238 -13.20 5.32 -11.61
C GLN A 238 -13.35 3.97 -10.91
N PHE A 239 -12.32 3.13 -10.94
CA PHE A 239 -12.29 1.87 -10.18
C PHE A 239 -12.43 2.11 -8.66
N LEU A 240 -11.75 3.11 -8.12
CA LEU A 240 -11.82 3.45 -6.70
C LEU A 240 -13.21 3.95 -6.30
N ARG A 241 -13.84 4.78 -7.13
CA ARG A 241 -15.24 5.21 -6.91
C ARG A 241 -16.20 4.04 -6.92
N LEU A 242 -16.06 3.15 -7.90
CA LEU A 242 -16.89 1.96 -8.04
C LEU A 242 -16.79 1.05 -6.79
N THR A 243 -15.59 0.80 -6.31
CA THR A 243 -15.37 -0.03 -5.11
C THR A 243 -15.81 0.66 -3.81
N ALA A 244 -15.67 1.99 -3.72
CA ALA A 244 -16.14 2.78 -2.58
C ALA A 244 -17.68 2.75 -2.47
N ASP A 245 -18.42 2.92 -3.57
CA ASP A 245 -19.87 2.79 -3.60
C ASP A 245 -20.34 1.41 -3.10
N ALA A 246 -19.73 0.35 -3.59
CA ALA A 246 -20.04 -1.00 -3.13
C ALA A 246 -19.81 -1.16 -1.62
N ARG A 247 -18.73 -0.59 -1.08
CA ARG A 247 -18.43 -0.61 0.35
C ARG A 247 -19.45 0.16 1.18
N GLU A 248 -19.88 1.34 0.74
CA GLU A 248 -20.91 2.13 1.44
C GLU A 248 -22.22 1.37 1.52
N ARG A 249 -22.64 0.73 0.42
CA ARG A 249 -23.83 -0.10 0.37
C ARG A 249 -23.73 -1.33 1.27
N LEU A 250 -22.59 -2.01 1.30
CA LEU A 250 -22.32 -3.12 2.22
C LEU A 250 -22.35 -2.65 3.69
N ALA A 251 -21.76 -1.50 4.00
CA ALA A 251 -21.79 -0.92 5.33
C ALA A 251 -23.23 -0.69 5.81
N ALA A 252 -24.09 -0.15 4.94
CA ALA A 252 -25.51 0.05 5.24
C ALA A 252 -26.25 -1.28 5.50
N VAL A 253 -25.97 -2.32 4.70
CA VAL A 253 -26.53 -3.66 4.90
C VAL A 253 -26.09 -4.24 6.25
N TYR A 254 -24.79 -4.17 6.58
CA TYR A 254 -24.31 -4.74 7.83
C TYR A 254 -24.79 -4.00 9.08
N ALA A 255 -25.02 -2.70 8.98
CA ALA A 255 -25.59 -1.89 10.06
C ALA A 255 -27.13 -2.06 10.21
N SER A 256 -27.81 -2.68 9.24
CA SER A 256 -29.26 -2.87 9.29
C SER A 256 -29.69 -3.88 10.38
N SER A 257 -30.97 -3.84 10.77
CA SER A 257 -31.58 -4.77 11.73
C SER A 257 -31.99 -6.13 11.12
N GLY A 258 -31.71 -6.37 9.83
CA GLY A 258 -31.99 -7.65 9.15
C GLY A 258 -31.22 -8.82 9.77
N ASP A 259 -31.76 -10.03 9.62
CA ASP A 259 -31.06 -11.25 10.02
C ASP A 259 -29.84 -11.52 9.16
N GLU A 260 -28.96 -12.40 9.61
CA GLU A 260 -27.70 -12.68 8.92
C GLU A 260 -27.91 -13.30 7.52
N ALA A 261 -28.97 -14.10 7.33
CA ALA A 261 -29.26 -14.72 6.04
C ALA A 261 -29.66 -13.67 5.00
N ALA A 262 -30.50 -12.68 5.41
CA ALA A 262 -30.85 -11.55 4.58
C ALA A 262 -29.61 -10.69 4.25
N LYS A 263 -28.74 -10.43 5.23
CA LYS A 263 -27.48 -9.68 5.01
C LYS A 263 -26.55 -10.41 4.03
N ARG A 264 -26.42 -11.73 4.10
CA ARG A 264 -25.64 -12.53 3.13
C ARG A 264 -26.23 -12.43 1.72
N THR A 265 -27.54 -12.49 1.60
CA THR A 265 -28.23 -12.35 0.30
C THR A 265 -27.98 -10.96 -0.30
N ASP A 266 -28.09 -9.91 0.49
CA ASP A 266 -27.83 -8.54 0.05
C ASP A 266 -26.35 -8.33 -0.30
N LYS A 267 -25.41 -8.89 0.48
CA LYS A 267 -23.98 -8.89 0.15
C LYS A 267 -23.72 -9.48 -1.23
N GLN A 268 -24.26 -10.67 -1.52
CA GLN A 268 -24.06 -11.31 -2.81
C GLN A 268 -24.66 -10.48 -3.96
N ARG A 269 -25.82 -9.89 -3.76
CA ARG A 269 -26.46 -8.98 -4.73
C ARG A 269 -25.58 -7.77 -5.02
N ILE A 270 -25.03 -7.12 -4.00
CA ILE A 270 -24.13 -5.95 -4.16
C ILE A 270 -22.86 -6.33 -4.90
N LEU A 271 -22.22 -7.45 -4.55
CA LEU A 271 -21.01 -7.91 -5.20
C LEU A 271 -21.23 -8.35 -6.67
N THR A 272 -22.41 -8.91 -6.97
CA THR A 272 -22.80 -9.21 -8.35
C THR A 272 -22.99 -7.91 -9.15
N GLN A 273 -23.69 -6.94 -8.62
CA GLN A 273 -23.86 -5.62 -9.26
C GLN A 273 -22.52 -4.90 -9.45
N LEU A 274 -21.59 -5.01 -8.51
CA LEU A 274 -20.25 -4.47 -8.66
C LEU A 274 -19.51 -5.07 -9.88
N ARG A 275 -19.65 -6.39 -10.13
CA ARG A 275 -19.09 -7.02 -11.35
C ARG A 275 -19.75 -6.53 -12.62
N GLU A 276 -21.06 -6.33 -12.61
CA GLU A 276 -21.81 -5.81 -13.76
C GLU A 276 -21.38 -4.38 -14.10
N GLN A 277 -21.35 -3.50 -13.10
CA GLN A 277 -20.87 -2.12 -13.25
C GLN A 277 -19.42 -2.04 -13.74
N TYR A 278 -18.56 -2.96 -13.31
CA TYR A 278 -17.21 -3.06 -13.88
C TYR A 278 -17.23 -3.41 -15.37
N ARG A 279 -18.09 -4.33 -15.81
CA ARG A 279 -18.17 -4.68 -17.24
C ARG A 279 -18.58 -3.48 -18.10
N GLU A 280 -19.53 -2.68 -17.61
CA GLU A 280 -19.95 -1.43 -18.27
C GLU A 280 -18.80 -0.42 -18.32
N LEU A 281 -18.11 -0.24 -17.18
CA LEU A 281 -16.97 0.65 -17.07
C LEU A 281 -15.82 0.23 -18.01
N LYS A 282 -15.54 -1.07 -18.11
CA LYS A 282 -14.56 -1.65 -19.03
C LYS A 282 -14.90 -1.37 -20.49
N GLN A 283 -16.18 -1.43 -20.88
CA GLN A 283 -16.60 -1.06 -22.22
C GLN A 283 -16.29 0.41 -22.51
N GLY A 284 -16.57 1.31 -21.55
CA GLY A 284 -16.22 2.74 -21.65
C GLY A 284 -14.71 2.99 -21.73
N TRP A 285 -13.87 2.04 -21.30
CA TRP A 285 -12.42 2.09 -21.43
C TRP A 285 -11.88 1.46 -22.75
N GLY A 286 -12.75 1.15 -23.69
CA GLY A 286 -12.35 0.48 -24.94
C GLY A 286 -11.88 -0.96 -24.72
N GLY A 287 -12.41 -1.64 -23.71
CA GLY A 287 -12.09 -3.04 -23.42
C GLY A 287 -10.81 -3.25 -22.60
N TYR A 288 -10.29 -2.23 -21.92
CA TYR A 288 -9.08 -2.35 -21.10
C TYR A 288 -9.20 -3.44 -20.03
N THR A 289 -8.23 -4.34 -19.97
CA THR A 289 -8.26 -5.58 -19.15
C THR A 289 -7.49 -5.49 -17.84
N GLY A 290 -6.89 -4.35 -17.50
CA GLY A 290 -5.97 -4.22 -16.36
C GLY A 290 -6.57 -4.54 -14.99
N TYR A 291 -7.91 -4.54 -14.86
CA TYR A 291 -8.61 -4.93 -13.63
C TYR A 291 -9.34 -6.26 -13.73
N ASP A 292 -9.30 -6.97 -14.88
CA ASP A 292 -10.03 -8.23 -15.08
C ASP A 292 -9.66 -9.25 -14.00
N ARG A 293 -8.38 -9.52 -13.78
CA ARG A 293 -7.90 -10.45 -12.76
C ARG A 293 -8.45 -10.12 -11.35
N TRP A 294 -8.62 -8.84 -11.05
CA TRP A 294 -9.16 -8.42 -9.76
C TRP A 294 -10.64 -8.79 -9.65
N PHE A 295 -11.43 -8.63 -10.70
CA PHE A 295 -12.87 -8.94 -10.71
C PHE A 295 -13.19 -10.43 -10.95
N GLU A 296 -12.31 -11.19 -11.61
CA GLU A 296 -12.45 -12.63 -11.84
C GLU A 296 -12.27 -13.45 -10.56
N GLN A 297 -11.41 -12.99 -9.68
CA GLN A 297 -11.25 -13.62 -8.37
C GLN A 297 -12.49 -13.37 -7.49
N ASP A 298 -12.58 -14.13 -6.39
CA ASP A 298 -13.68 -13.94 -5.44
C ASP A 298 -13.71 -12.52 -4.89
N LEU A 299 -14.88 -11.86 -5.02
CA LEU A 299 -15.14 -10.55 -4.44
C LEU A 299 -15.71 -10.74 -3.04
N ASN A 300 -15.06 -10.14 -2.06
CA ASN A 300 -15.42 -10.25 -0.67
C ASN A 300 -14.97 -9.03 0.14
N ASN A 301 -15.30 -8.97 1.43
CA ASN A 301 -14.98 -7.84 2.30
C ASN A 301 -13.47 -7.60 2.44
N ALA A 302 -12.68 -8.67 2.55
CA ALA A 302 -11.22 -8.55 2.68
C ALA A 302 -10.59 -7.89 1.45
N LYS A 303 -11.07 -8.26 0.27
CA LYS A 303 -10.60 -7.68 -0.99
C LYS A 303 -10.97 -6.19 -1.14
N LEU A 304 -12.18 -5.83 -0.75
CA LEU A 304 -12.62 -4.44 -0.73
C LEU A 304 -11.89 -3.62 0.34
N ALA A 305 -11.56 -4.20 1.50
CA ALA A 305 -10.78 -3.53 2.54
C ALA A 305 -9.40 -3.14 2.04
N GLY A 306 -8.72 -4.00 1.28
CA GLY A 306 -7.39 -3.74 0.72
C GLY A 306 -7.35 -2.55 -0.25
N VAL A 307 -8.47 -2.17 -0.86
CA VAL A 307 -8.53 -1.04 -1.82
C VAL A 307 -8.77 0.30 -1.13
N SER A 308 -9.60 0.35 -0.09
CA SER A 308 -10.15 1.62 0.42
C SER A 308 -9.25 2.39 1.39
N THR A 309 -8.30 1.71 2.02
CA THR A 309 -7.50 2.30 3.12
C THR A 309 -6.59 3.42 2.62
N TYR A 310 -6.17 3.38 1.37
CA TYR A 310 -5.08 4.19 0.83
C TYR A 310 -5.50 5.50 0.16
N TYR A 311 -6.77 5.68 -0.26
CA TYR A 311 -7.11 6.76 -1.20
C TYR A 311 -8.00 7.87 -0.64
N ARG A 312 -8.64 7.69 0.52
CA ARG A 312 -9.62 8.66 1.05
C ARG A 312 -9.03 10.03 1.33
N GLN A 313 -7.78 10.10 1.77
CA GLN A 313 -7.12 11.36 2.15
C GLN A 313 -6.19 11.93 1.05
N VAL A 314 -5.96 11.20 -0.05
CA VAL A 314 -5.12 11.66 -1.17
C VAL A 314 -5.54 13.03 -1.70
N PRO A 315 -6.86 13.34 -1.92
CA PRO A 315 -7.28 14.65 -2.40
C PRO A 315 -6.85 15.80 -1.49
N ALA A 316 -6.74 15.57 -0.17
CA ALA A 316 -6.25 16.59 0.76
C ALA A 316 -4.81 17.00 0.47
N PHE A 317 -3.93 16.03 0.23
CA PHE A 317 -2.53 16.29 -0.08
C PHE A 317 -2.34 16.91 -1.47
N LEU A 318 -3.12 16.49 -2.47
CA LEU A 318 -3.11 17.13 -3.78
C LEU A 318 -3.53 18.62 -3.67
N THR A 319 -4.61 18.90 -2.93
CA THR A 319 -5.06 20.27 -2.65
C THR A 319 -4.02 21.07 -1.87
N LEU A 320 -3.36 20.43 -0.89
CA LEU A 320 -2.29 21.07 -0.13
C LEU A 320 -1.14 21.50 -1.05
N PHE A 321 -0.70 20.63 -1.95
CA PHE A 321 0.38 20.92 -2.90
C PHE A 321 0.05 22.14 -3.80
N GLU A 322 -1.18 22.21 -4.31
CA GLU A 322 -1.64 23.37 -5.11
C GLU A 322 -1.65 24.67 -4.26
N ARG A 323 -2.09 24.59 -2.98
CA ARG A 323 -2.09 25.75 -2.06
C ARG A 323 -0.70 26.26 -1.72
N GLU A 324 0.27 25.36 -1.66
CA GLU A 324 1.68 25.68 -1.43
C GLU A 324 2.42 26.08 -2.72
N GLY A 325 1.68 26.47 -3.77
CA GLY A 325 2.25 26.97 -5.03
C GLY A 325 3.01 25.91 -5.83
N ARG A 326 2.68 24.63 -5.65
CA ARG A 326 3.35 23.50 -6.29
C ARG A 326 4.85 23.39 -5.95
N ASP A 327 5.22 23.92 -4.76
CA ASP A 327 6.57 23.86 -4.20
C ASP A 327 6.68 22.67 -3.23
N PHE A 328 7.55 21.70 -3.53
CA PHE A 328 7.70 20.49 -2.72
C PHE A 328 8.23 20.78 -1.32
N ALA A 329 9.15 21.76 -1.16
CA ALA A 329 9.69 22.09 0.15
C ALA A 329 8.64 22.71 1.07
N ALA A 330 7.80 23.62 0.52
CA ALA A 330 6.66 24.18 1.25
C ALA A 330 5.63 23.10 1.60
N PHE A 331 5.28 22.25 0.62
CA PHE A 331 4.37 21.12 0.81
C PHE A 331 4.80 20.20 1.96
N TYR A 332 6.08 19.79 2.00
CA TYR A 332 6.60 18.95 3.08
C TYR A 332 6.50 19.60 4.44
N ARG A 333 6.88 20.87 4.57
CA ARG A 333 6.79 21.59 5.86
C ARG A 333 5.37 21.58 6.42
N VAL A 334 4.37 21.80 5.56
CA VAL A 334 2.96 21.81 6.01
C VAL A 334 2.45 20.40 6.26
N ALA A 335 2.81 19.42 5.43
CA ALA A 335 2.46 18.01 5.65
C ALA A 335 3.04 17.46 6.96
N GLU A 336 4.31 17.78 7.26
CA GLU A 336 4.96 17.43 8.54
C GLU A 336 4.24 18.06 9.73
N ALA A 337 3.89 19.36 9.65
CA ALA A 337 3.13 20.04 10.70
C ALA A 337 1.76 19.41 10.93
N ILE A 338 1.06 18.99 9.86
CA ILE A 338 -0.19 18.23 9.98
C ILE A 338 0.06 16.88 10.64
N GLY A 339 1.13 16.17 10.27
CA GLY A 339 1.52 14.87 10.84
C GLY A 339 1.78 14.92 12.34
N GLN A 340 2.24 16.05 12.87
CA GLN A 340 2.49 16.27 14.30
C GLN A 340 1.22 16.55 15.13
N LEU A 341 0.08 16.84 14.49
CA LEU A 341 -1.18 17.08 15.20
C LEU A 341 -1.70 15.79 15.85
N PRO A 342 -2.45 15.91 16.98
CA PRO A 342 -3.21 14.78 17.52
C PRO A 342 -4.13 14.18 16.46
N PRO A 343 -4.40 12.83 16.50
CA PRO A 343 -5.17 12.16 15.45
C PRO A 343 -6.50 12.82 15.08
N PRO A 344 -7.36 13.28 16.02
CA PRO A 344 -8.63 13.93 15.66
C PRO A 344 -8.45 15.27 14.94
N GLU A 345 -7.45 16.07 15.35
CA GLU A 345 -7.14 17.36 14.73
C GLU A 345 -6.54 17.19 13.33
N ARG A 346 -5.63 16.21 13.18
CA ARG A 346 -5.05 15.81 11.91
C ARG A 346 -6.12 15.41 10.91
N GLU A 347 -7.05 14.52 11.33
CA GLU A 347 -8.16 14.09 10.48
C GLU A 347 -9.08 15.26 10.10
N ALA A 348 -9.41 16.14 11.06
CA ALA A 348 -10.21 17.33 10.79
C ALA A 348 -9.52 18.25 9.77
N ARG A 349 -8.20 18.45 9.90
CA ARG A 349 -7.42 19.25 8.96
C ARG A 349 -7.43 18.69 7.55
N LEU A 350 -7.22 17.39 7.41
CA LEU A 350 -7.28 16.71 6.10
C LEU A 350 -8.68 16.74 5.49
N ARG A 351 -9.75 16.59 6.27
CA ARG A 351 -11.13 16.75 5.78
C ARG A 351 -11.39 18.15 5.22
N MET A 352 -10.91 19.19 5.89
CA MET A 352 -11.03 20.58 5.39
C MET A 352 -10.26 20.79 4.08
N LEU A 353 -9.12 20.13 3.90
CA LEU A 353 -8.35 20.19 2.66
C LEU A 353 -9.00 19.40 1.53
N SER A 354 -9.70 18.30 1.84
CA SER A 354 -10.41 17.47 0.87
C SER A 354 -11.71 18.11 0.36
N ALA A 355 -12.26 19.11 1.07
CA ALA A 355 -13.43 19.85 0.59
C ALA A 355 -13.07 20.56 -0.73
N PRO A 356 -13.96 20.56 -1.76
CA PRO A 356 -13.66 21.16 -3.04
C PRO A 356 -13.22 22.61 -2.82
N PHE A 357 -12.01 22.93 -3.23
CA PHE A 357 -11.48 24.28 -3.22
C PHE A 357 -12.31 25.11 -4.22
N ARG A 358 -13.29 25.85 -3.74
CA ARG A 358 -13.93 26.91 -4.53
C ARG A 358 -12.90 28.02 -4.69
N LEU A 359 -12.21 28.05 -5.83
CA LEU A 359 -11.56 29.26 -6.29
C LEU A 359 -12.64 30.34 -6.33
N ALA A 360 -12.51 31.36 -5.49
CA ALA A 360 -13.35 32.53 -5.55
C ALA A 360 -13.21 33.11 -6.97
N GLY A 361 -14.23 32.91 -7.80
CA GLY A 361 -14.44 33.61 -9.06
C GLY A 361 -13.78 33.04 -10.31
N LYS A 362 -14.16 31.78 -10.71
CA LYS A 362 -14.38 31.44 -12.13
C LYS A 362 -15.07 30.08 -12.22
N PRO A 363 -16.24 29.96 -12.87
CA PRO A 363 -16.80 28.65 -13.19
C PRO A 363 -15.90 28.01 -14.25
N VAL A 364 -15.50 26.75 -14.01
CA VAL A 364 -14.91 25.91 -15.04
C VAL A 364 -16.02 25.64 -16.07
N PRO A 365 -15.84 25.98 -17.35
CA PRO A 365 -16.83 25.65 -18.36
C PRO A 365 -16.90 24.13 -18.49
N LEU A 366 -18.11 23.58 -18.31
CA LEU A 366 -18.46 22.25 -18.75
C LEU A 366 -18.23 22.22 -20.27
N VAL A 367 -17.28 21.46 -20.73
CA VAL A 367 -17.11 21.18 -22.16
C VAL A 367 -18.36 20.41 -22.57
N SER A 368 -19.26 21.09 -23.28
CA SER A 368 -20.37 20.47 -23.99
C SER A 368 -19.79 19.59 -25.08
N SER A 369 -20.11 18.31 -25.03
CA SER A 369 -19.97 17.39 -26.14
C SER A 369 -20.94 17.80 -27.24
N ASP A 370 -20.43 18.31 -28.33
CA ASP A 370 -21.03 18.22 -29.67
C ASP A 370 -20.26 17.19 -30.49
#